data_e50a0794edd7c4921487c2981e3e216f
#
_entry.id   e50a0794edd7c4921487c2981e3e216f
#
_cell.length_a   1.000
_cell.length_b   1.000
_cell.length_c   1.000
_cell.angle_alpha   90.00
_cell.angle_beta   90.00
_cell.angle_gamma   90.00
#
_symmetry.space_group_name_H-M   'P 1'
#
loop_
_entity.id
_entity.type
_entity.pdbx_description
1 polymer ?
#
loop_
_entity_poly.entity_id
_entity_poly.type
_entity_poly.pdbx_seq_one_letter_code
_entity_poly.pdbx_strand_id
1 'polypeptide(L)'
;MLFKYFKNVNFQNRYISPKKLFSYLEENYGAEIQEIGKSTLGKPIYLFSKGKGNISVLAWSQMHGNESNATLAMLDLLTSLEKNPVADFWDRIRLDFIFMLNP
;
A
#
# COMPACT_ATOMS: atom_id res chain seq x y z
N MET A 1 6.52 23.28 -0.45
CA MET A 1 6.40 22.37 0.70
C MET A 1 7.32 21.18 0.51
N LEU A 2 8.10 20.82 1.51
CA LEU A 2 8.98 19.66 1.47
C LEU A 2 8.19 18.42 1.94
N PHE A 3 8.34 17.33 1.19
CA PHE A 3 7.82 16.04 1.62
C PHE A 3 8.60 15.57 2.84
N LYS A 4 7.88 15.17 3.89
CA LYS A 4 8.49 14.68 5.11
C LYS A 4 8.25 13.19 5.25
N TYR A 5 9.34 12.43 5.32
CA TYR A 5 9.31 10.97 5.41
C TYR A 5 9.02 10.54 6.85
N PHE A 6 8.06 9.64 6.99
CA PHE A 6 7.76 8.96 8.26
C PHE A 6 7.73 7.47 8.02
N LYS A 7 8.43 6.73 8.87
CA LYS A 7 8.44 5.28 8.82
C LYS A 7 7.16 4.73 9.45
N ASN A 8 6.58 3.70 8.83
CA ASN A 8 5.49 2.96 9.45
C ASN A 8 6.06 2.04 10.53
N VAL A 9 5.79 2.36 11.80
CA VAL A 9 6.38 1.65 12.93
C VAL A 9 5.83 0.24 13.13
N ASN A 10 4.73 -0.11 12.48
CA ASN A 10 4.14 -1.45 12.54
C ASN A 10 4.89 -2.46 11.66
N PHE A 11 5.67 -1.98 10.69
CA PHE A 11 6.38 -2.81 9.72
C PHE A 11 7.83 -2.36 9.63
N GLN A 12 8.69 -2.99 10.41
CA GLN A 12 10.12 -2.64 10.47
C GLN A 12 11.04 -3.78 10.05
N ASN A 13 10.51 -5.00 9.95
CA ASN A 13 11.26 -6.18 9.57
C ASN A 13 11.24 -6.40 8.06
N ARG A 14 12.28 -7.04 7.52
CA ARG A 14 12.34 -7.39 6.11
C ARG A 14 11.21 -8.33 5.68
N TYR A 15 10.88 -9.29 6.55
CA TYR A 15 9.79 -10.20 6.28
C TYR A 15 8.47 -9.58 6.69
N ILE A 16 7.51 -9.63 5.78
CA ILE A 16 6.14 -9.20 6.05
C ILE A 16 5.23 -10.42 5.96
N SER A 17 4.62 -10.78 7.09
CA SER A 17 3.60 -11.80 7.10
C SER A 17 2.38 -11.33 6.30
N PRO A 18 1.90 -12.14 5.32
CA PRO A 18 0.67 -11.79 4.60
C PRO A 18 -0.51 -11.55 5.54
N LYS A 19 -0.66 -12.39 6.55
CA LYS A 19 -1.74 -12.26 7.53
C LYS A 19 -1.69 -10.92 8.26
N LYS A 20 -0.50 -10.53 8.72
CA LYS A 20 -0.32 -9.24 9.42
C LYS A 20 -0.61 -8.07 8.50
N LEU A 21 -0.10 -8.11 7.28
CA LEU A 21 -0.34 -7.05 6.31
C LEU A 21 -1.83 -6.92 5.99
N PHE A 22 -2.49 -8.03 5.70
CA PHE A 22 -3.91 -8.00 5.33
C PHE A 22 -4.78 -7.49 6.47
N SER A 23 -4.51 -7.91 7.71
CA SER A 23 -5.23 -7.39 8.87
C SER A 23 -5.01 -5.89 9.04
N TYR A 24 -3.77 -5.43 8.86
CA TYR A 24 -3.44 -4.01 8.94
C TYR A 24 -4.17 -3.20 7.87
N LEU A 25 -4.21 -3.69 6.65
CA LEU A 25 -4.90 -3.01 5.55
C LEU A 25 -6.41 -2.95 5.80
N GLU A 26 -7.00 -4.03 6.28
CA GLU A 26 -8.43 -4.06 6.60
C GLU A 26 -8.78 -3.09 7.72
N GLU A 27 -7.96 -3.00 8.75
CA GLU A 27 -8.19 -2.09 9.88
C GLU A 27 -7.99 -0.63 9.53
N ASN A 28 -6.98 -0.31 8.72
CA ASN A 28 -6.57 1.08 8.48
C ASN A 28 -7.04 1.63 7.14
N TYR A 29 -7.28 0.77 6.15
CA TYR A 29 -7.62 1.17 4.78
C TYR A 29 -8.79 0.37 4.22
N GLY A 30 -9.68 -0.10 5.09
CA GLY A 30 -10.80 -0.94 4.67
C GLY A 30 -11.67 -0.33 3.57
N ALA A 31 -11.83 1.00 3.59
CA ALA A 31 -12.60 1.70 2.57
C ALA A 31 -11.88 1.84 1.23
N GLU A 32 -10.54 1.75 1.23
CA GLU A 32 -9.71 1.95 0.05
C GLU A 32 -9.23 0.64 -0.58
N ILE A 33 -9.45 -0.52 0.05
CA ILE A 33 -8.99 -1.80 -0.49
C ILE A 33 -10.12 -2.62 -1.07
N GLN A 34 -9.76 -3.41 -2.07
CA GLN A 34 -10.67 -4.35 -2.73
C GLN A 34 -9.91 -5.63 -3.05
N GLU A 35 -10.51 -6.78 -2.75
CA GLU A 35 -9.95 -8.06 -3.20
C GLU A 35 -10.17 -8.19 -4.70
N ILE A 36 -9.07 -8.33 -5.44
CA ILE A 36 -9.12 -8.42 -6.91
C ILE A 36 -8.80 -9.82 -7.42
N GLY A 37 -8.39 -10.72 -6.55
CA GLY A 37 -8.06 -12.09 -6.92
C GLY A 37 -7.54 -12.88 -5.74
N LYS A 38 -7.12 -14.11 -6.01
CA LYS A 38 -6.55 -15.01 -5.01
C LYS A 38 -5.30 -15.67 -5.56
N SER A 39 -4.35 -15.97 -4.67
CA SER A 39 -3.18 -16.77 -5.00
C SER A 39 -3.57 -18.23 -5.21
N THR A 40 -2.61 -19.04 -5.67
CA THR A 40 -2.79 -20.49 -5.83
C THR A 40 -3.25 -21.16 -4.53
N LEU A 41 -2.79 -20.67 -3.38
CA LEU A 41 -3.17 -21.20 -2.08
C LEU A 41 -4.40 -20.51 -1.47
N GLY A 42 -5.10 -19.69 -2.25
CA GLY A 42 -6.33 -19.05 -1.82
C GLY A 42 -6.13 -17.78 -0.99
N LYS A 43 -4.94 -17.24 -0.90
CA LYS A 43 -4.70 -15.98 -0.19
C LYS A 43 -5.23 -14.81 -1.03
N PRO A 44 -5.89 -13.83 -0.40
CA PRO A 44 -6.43 -12.69 -1.15
C PRO A 44 -5.32 -11.80 -1.71
N ILE A 45 -5.60 -11.19 -2.84
CA ILE A 45 -4.75 -10.15 -3.44
C ILE A 45 -5.55 -8.86 -3.40
N TYR A 46 -5.03 -7.86 -2.70
CA TYR A 46 -5.72 -6.59 -2.49
C TYR A 46 -5.21 -5.49 -3.39
N LEU A 47 -6.15 -4.74 -3.95
CA LEU A 47 -5.89 -3.46 -4.60
C LEU A 47 -6.24 -2.34 -3.64
N PHE A 48 -5.29 -1.47 -3.38
CA PHE A 48 -5.51 -0.20 -2.70
C PHE A 48 -5.74 0.88 -3.76
N SER A 49 -6.81 1.65 -3.61
CA SER A 49 -7.11 2.75 -4.53
C SER A 49 -7.43 4.01 -3.73
N LYS A 50 -6.74 5.09 -4.06
CA LYS A 50 -7.00 6.40 -3.46
C LYS A 50 -6.69 7.51 -4.43
N GLY A 51 -7.41 8.62 -4.26
CA GLY A 51 -7.25 9.80 -5.08
C GLY A 51 -8.17 9.83 -6.29
N LYS A 52 -8.35 11.02 -6.85
CA LYS A 52 -9.28 11.26 -7.96
C LYS A 52 -8.66 12.13 -9.06
N GLY A 53 -7.34 12.24 -9.03
CA GLY A 53 -6.64 13.11 -9.96
C GLY A 53 -6.54 12.56 -11.38
N ASN A 54 -6.07 13.41 -12.27
CA ASN A 54 -5.88 13.06 -13.68
C ASN A 54 -4.58 12.28 -13.92
N ILE A 55 -3.68 12.28 -12.96
CA ILE A 55 -2.44 11.51 -13.05
C ILE A 55 -2.70 10.16 -12.40
N SER A 56 -2.82 9.12 -13.23
CA SER A 56 -3.05 7.76 -12.75
C SER A 56 -1.75 7.01 -12.62
N VAL A 57 -1.53 6.42 -11.44
CA VAL A 57 -0.35 5.62 -11.14
C VAL A 57 -0.82 4.21 -10.76
N LEU A 58 -0.36 3.22 -11.50
CA LEU A 58 -0.55 1.81 -11.14
C LEU A 58 0.80 1.24 -10.73
N ALA A 59 0.86 0.67 -9.55
CA ALA A 59 2.07 0.03 -9.07
C ALA A 59 1.71 -1.24 -8.27
N TRP A 60 2.71 -2.03 -8.01
CA TRP A 60 2.54 -3.24 -7.20
C TRP A 60 3.81 -3.57 -6.46
N SER A 61 3.67 -4.42 -5.44
CA SER A 61 4.79 -4.92 -4.65
C SER A 61 4.79 -6.45 -4.67
N GLN A 62 5.93 -6.99 -4.31
CA GLN A 62 6.08 -8.44 -4.09
C GLN A 62 5.55 -9.30 -5.24
N MET A 63 5.93 -8.96 -6.46
CA MET A 63 5.82 -9.85 -7.60
C MET A 63 6.54 -11.17 -7.29
N HIS A 64 7.62 -11.08 -6.51
CA HIS A 64 8.27 -12.19 -5.83
C HIS A 64 7.94 -12.08 -4.34
N GLY A 65 7.26 -13.08 -3.79
CA GLY A 65 6.65 -13.00 -2.46
C GLY A 65 7.60 -12.74 -1.30
N ASN A 66 8.88 -13.04 -1.46
CA ASN A 66 9.89 -12.81 -0.43
C ASN A 66 10.60 -11.45 -0.51
N GLU A 67 10.25 -10.62 -1.48
CA GLU A 67 10.87 -9.31 -1.71
C GLU A 67 9.94 -8.19 -1.24
N SER A 68 10.10 -7.74 0.01
CA SER A 68 9.15 -6.87 0.69
C SER A 68 9.45 -5.36 0.59
N ASN A 69 10.55 -4.96 -0.04
CA ASN A 69 10.99 -3.56 -0.03
C ASN A 69 9.94 -2.57 -0.55
N ALA A 70 9.27 -2.89 -1.65
CA ALA A 70 8.25 -2.00 -2.21
C ALA A 70 7.01 -1.92 -1.32
N THR A 71 6.62 -3.01 -0.66
CA THR A 71 5.52 -2.99 0.31
C THR A 71 5.86 -2.07 1.48
N LEU A 72 7.05 -2.19 2.05
CA LEU A 72 7.51 -1.33 3.14
C LEU A 72 7.56 0.14 2.71
N ALA A 73 8.08 0.41 1.52
CA ALA A 73 8.15 1.76 0.99
C ALA A 73 6.76 2.39 0.81
N MET A 74 5.79 1.62 0.33
CA MET A 74 4.41 2.12 0.17
C MET A 74 3.76 2.38 1.52
N LEU A 75 3.93 1.49 2.49
CA LEU A 75 3.39 1.72 3.85
C LEU A 75 4.00 2.98 4.47
N ASP A 76 5.29 3.20 4.28
CA ASP A 76 5.96 4.42 4.76
C ASP A 76 5.44 5.67 4.03
N LEU A 77 5.22 5.58 2.73
CA LEU A 77 4.66 6.69 1.94
C LEU A 77 3.27 7.07 2.44
N LEU A 78 2.38 6.10 2.60
CA LEU A 78 1.02 6.37 3.08
C LEU A 78 1.04 6.96 4.49
N THR A 79 1.88 6.42 5.38
CA THR A 79 2.07 6.97 6.72
C THR A 79 2.56 8.42 6.67
N SER A 80 3.52 8.70 5.79
CA SER A 80 4.08 10.04 5.63
C SER A 80 3.03 11.05 5.15
N LEU A 81 2.20 10.65 4.18
CA LEU A 81 1.13 11.52 3.67
C LEU A 81 0.04 11.77 4.71
N GLU A 82 -0.23 10.80 5.59
CA GLU A 82 -1.18 11.00 6.68
C GLU A 82 -0.66 11.95 7.74
N LYS A 83 0.60 11.80 8.14
CA LYS A 83 1.20 12.62 9.20
C LYS A 83 1.58 14.02 8.74
N ASN A 84 1.93 14.17 7.48
CA ASN A 84 2.33 15.45 6.90
C ASN A 84 1.75 15.59 5.49
N PRO A 85 0.45 15.88 5.37
CA PRO A 85 -0.22 15.91 4.08
C PRO A 85 0.43 16.89 3.10
N VAL A 86 0.56 16.46 1.86
CA VAL A 86 0.95 17.31 0.74
C VAL A 86 -0.33 17.86 0.12
N ALA A 87 -0.45 19.19 0.07
CA ALA A 87 -1.64 19.85 -0.44
C ALA A 87 -1.98 19.35 -1.85
N ASP A 88 -3.24 19.08 -2.09
CA ASP A 88 -3.79 18.64 -3.38
C ASP A 88 -3.24 17.31 -3.92
N PHE A 89 -2.49 16.56 -3.12
CA PHE A 89 -1.88 15.32 -3.60
C PHE A 89 -2.96 14.36 -4.17
N TRP A 90 -3.99 14.06 -3.39
CA TRP A 90 -5.04 13.13 -3.80
C TRP A 90 -6.04 13.74 -4.78
N ASP A 91 -6.04 15.06 -4.96
CA ASP A 91 -6.81 15.74 -6.00
C ASP A 91 -6.12 15.68 -7.36
N ARG A 92 -4.81 15.51 -7.37
CA ARG A 92 -3.99 15.48 -8.58
C ARG A 92 -3.63 14.08 -9.02
N ILE A 93 -3.54 13.15 -8.07
CA ILE A 93 -3.07 11.79 -8.30
C ILE A 93 -4.15 10.78 -7.94
N ARG A 94 -4.33 9.80 -8.80
CA ARG A 94 -5.02 8.56 -8.48
C ARG A 94 -3.99 7.45 -8.37
N LEU A 95 -3.87 6.85 -7.20
CA LEU A 95 -2.98 5.73 -6.97
C LEU A 95 -3.78 4.44 -6.87
N ASP A 96 -3.41 3.47 -7.71
CA ASP A 96 -3.85 2.08 -7.61
C ASP A 96 -2.62 1.23 -7.30
N PHE A 97 -2.60 0.61 -6.14
CA PHE A 97 -1.44 -0.16 -5.68
C PHE A 97 -1.86 -1.56 -5.25
N ILE A 98 -1.24 -2.57 -5.85
CA ILE A 98 -1.48 -3.96 -5.50
C ILE A 98 -0.46 -4.38 -4.44
N PHE A 99 -0.92 -4.54 -3.21
CA PHE A 99 -0.08 -5.04 -2.13
C PHE A 99 0.14 -6.54 -2.29
N MET A 100 1.40 -6.96 -2.24
CA MET A 100 1.75 -8.39 -2.27
C MET A 100 1.10 -9.11 -3.45
N LEU A 101 1.54 -8.79 -4.65
CA LEU A 101 0.99 -9.39 -5.87
C LEU A 101 1.08 -10.91 -5.88
N ASN A 102 2.09 -11.46 -5.22
CA ASN A 102 2.30 -12.91 -5.08
C ASN A 102 2.43 -13.28 -3.60
N PRO A 103 1.33 -13.32 -2.86
CA PRO A 103 1.36 -13.61 -1.43
C PRO A 103 1.70 -15.05 -1.10
#